data_20afc8912ce8640fcbaa5cc231a8def9
#
_entry.id   20afc8912ce8640fcbaa5cc231a8def9
#
_cell.length_a   1.000
_cell.length_b   1.000
_cell.length_c   1.000
_cell.angle_alpha   90.00
_cell.angle_beta   90.00
_cell.angle_gamma   90.00
#
_symmetry.space_group_name_H-M   'P 1'
#
loop_
_entity.id
_entity.type
_entity.pdbx_description
1 polymer ?
#
loop_
_entity_poly.entity_id
_entity_poly.type
_entity_poly.pdbx_seq_one_letter_code
_entity_poly.pdbx_strand_id
1 'polypeptide(L)'
;MADYIKFLPVDNGDSILIHAGQKTVMTDLHYRLSSDDNFDIKPEIESTCSSGSLNYFIVTHTDKDHVRGFDDIFHRGKPENKSSNKLLVEEIVCSQYVLDLTNPSDEAKDLVNEIRRRNNLPESDKAIAGNRLRIVKAGDSISVNSRLKGYILSPSKVELDAADPKGDKDRANNNTSIVIQWTYQDGENSKATKIVLGGDSEREVWERLYKAETAENLRWNLSTAHHHCSLTPFAKKDENDEYQDNEDAIKALDNSIGANAFVVSSSRAVKRSKPNPPHYKAKNKWVKIIGNEDNFFCTATHNEGKPSPVIFELTQKGIKKPVKKSSLKATATAGLTRPTKYGEI
;
A
#
# COMPACT_ATOMS: atom_id res chain seq x y z
N MET A 1 -6.77 -8.67 -18.77
CA MET A 1 -6.55 -7.33 -18.14
C MET A 1 -5.07 -7.04 -18.12
N ALA A 2 -4.68 -5.76 -18.18
CA ALA A 2 -3.27 -5.37 -17.98
C ALA A 2 -2.87 -5.60 -16.51
N ASP A 3 -1.59 -5.91 -16.28
CA ASP A 3 -1.05 -5.97 -14.93
C ASP A 3 -0.77 -4.55 -14.42
N TYR A 4 -1.04 -4.29 -13.15
CA TYR A 4 -0.90 -2.94 -12.57
C TYR A 4 -0.72 -2.98 -11.05
N ILE A 5 -0.21 -1.85 -10.52
CA ILE A 5 -0.34 -1.50 -9.11
C ILE A 5 -1.17 -0.23 -8.97
N LYS A 6 -2.09 -0.21 -8.00
CA LYS A 6 -3.06 0.85 -7.75
C LYS A 6 -2.99 1.29 -6.30
N PHE A 7 -2.74 2.57 -6.05
CA PHE A 7 -2.79 3.20 -4.74
C PHE A 7 -4.12 3.94 -4.60
N LEU A 8 -4.92 3.55 -3.62
CA LEU A 8 -6.25 4.12 -3.40
C LEU A 8 -6.17 5.38 -2.52
N PRO A 9 -6.98 6.41 -2.79
CA PRO A 9 -6.98 7.65 -2.01
C PRO A 9 -7.81 7.49 -0.72
N VAL A 10 -7.12 7.27 0.38
CA VAL A 10 -7.71 7.00 1.70
C VAL A 10 -7.30 8.01 2.77
N ASP A 11 -6.90 9.22 2.39
CA ASP A 11 -6.23 10.21 3.23
C ASP A 11 -4.85 9.70 3.72
N ASN A 12 -4.53 9.90 5.02
CA ASN A 12 -3.43 9.19 5.64
C ASN A 12 -3.92 7.76 5.90
N GLY A 13 -3.22 6.79 5.35
CA GLY A 13 -3.54 5.37 5.40
C GLY A 13 -3.10 4.67 4.13
N ASP A 14 -3.01 3.36 4.16
CA ASP A 14 -2.67 2.58 2.98
C ASP A 14 -3.82 1.67 2.55
N SER A 15 -4.03 1.61 1.25
CA SER A 15 -4.89 0.65 0.57
C SER A 15 -4.35 0.47 -0.84
N ILE A 16 -3.53 -0.58 -1.03
CA ILE A 16 -2.74 -0.76 -2.25
C ILE A 16 -3.11 -2.10 -2.89
N LEU A 17 -3.44 -2.09 -4.17
CA LEU A 17 -3.79 -3.28 -4.95
C LEU A 17 -2.73 -3.55 -6.01
N ILE A 18 -2.26 -4.79 -6.10
CA ILE A 18 -1.44 -5.28 -7.21
C ILE A 18 -2.23 -6.36 -7.93
N HIS A 19 -2.48 -6.14 -9.22
CA HIS A 19 -3.04 -7.16 -10.10
C HIS A 19 -1.93 -7.66 -11.03
N ALA A 20 -1.66 -8.97 -11.00
CA ALA A 20 -0.65 -9.62 -11.83
C ALA A 20 -1.19 -10.93 -12.38
N GLY A 21 -1.38 -11.02 -13.69
CA GLY A 21 -2.05 -12.14 -14.33
C GLY A 21 -3.49 -12.29 -13.87
N GLN A 22 -3.81 -13.39 -13.18
CA GLN A 22 -5.14 -13.63 -12.61
C GLN A 22 -5.14 -13.54 -11.07
N LYS A 23 -4.10 -12.96 -10.49
CA LYS A 23 -3.93 -12.87 -9.05
C LYS A 23 -3.97 -11.42 -8.58
N THR A 24 -4.61 -11.21 -7.46
CA THR A 24 -4.72 -9.91 -6.80
C THR A 24 -4.14 -9.99 -5.40
N VAL A 25 -3.27 -9.05 -5.10
CA VAL A 25 -2.70 -8.80 -3.77
C VAL A 25 -3.21 -7.46 -3.29
N MET A 26 -3.65 -7.38 -2.06
CA MET A 26 -3.93 -6.12 -1.39
C MET A 26 -3.00 -5.95 -0.20
N THR A 27 -2.42 -4.78 -0.05
CA THR A 27 -1.65 -4.38 1.14
C THR A 27 -2.44 -3.33 1.87
N ASP A 28 -2.79 -3.63 3.11
CA ASP A 28 -3.57 -2.80 4.03
C ASP A 28 -4.95 -2.39 3.51
N LEU A 29 -5.78 -1.89 4.41
CA LEU A 29 -7.11 -1.37 4.12
C LEU A 29 -7.46 -0.23 5.08
N HIS A 30 -7.76 0.94 4.53
CA HIS A 30 -8.38 2.02 5.26
C HIS A 30 -9.71 2.40 4.59
N TYR A 31 -10.77 1.68 4.92
CA TYR A 31 -12.12 1.91 4.41
C TYR A 31 -12.99 2.58 5.47
N ARG A 32 -13.67 3.65 5.08
CA ARG A 32 -14.59 4.40 5.93
C ARG A 32 -15.92 4.60 5.22
N LEU A 33 -17.01 4.31 5.91
CA LEU A 33 -18.38 4.61 5.49
C LEU A 33 -18.76 6.05 5.88
N SER A 34 -17.99 7.06 5.50
CA SER A 34 -18.32 8.42 5.90
C SER A 34 -18.53 9.32 4.69
N SER A 35 -19.45 10.29 4.83
CA SER A 35 -19.65 11.38 3.87
C SER A 35 -18.41 12.29 3.74
N ASP A 36 -17.45 12.15 4.63
CA ASP A 36 -16.21 12.93 4.65
C ASP A 36 -15.14 12.34 3.72
N ASP A 37 -15.32 11.10 3.26
CA ASP A 37 -14.44 10.50 2.27
C ASP A 37 -14.79 11.03 0.87
N ASN A 38 -13.86 11.81 0.34
CA ASN A 38 -14.00 12.37 -1.02
C ASN A 38 -13.88 11.32 -2.13
N PHE A 39 -13.68 10.05 -1.78
CA PHE A 39 -13.55 8.94 -2.73
C PHE A 39 -13.94 7.61 -2.08
N ASP A 40 -14.93 6.91 -2.65
CA ASP A 40 -15.29 5.55 -2.22
C ASP A 40 -14.37 4.53 -2.90
N ILE A 41 -13.57 3.83 -2.08
CA ILE A 41 -12.62 2.83 -2.58
C ILE A 41 -13.23 1.44 -2.79
N LYS A 42 -14.42 1.16 -2.26
CA LYS A 42 -15.05 -0.17 -2.33
C LYS A 42 -15.28 -0.63 -3.77
N PRO A 43 -15.82 0.18 -4.69
CA PRO A 43 -15.98 -0.22 -6.10
C PRO A 43 -14.65 -0.55 -6.79
N GLU A 44 -13.55 0.14 -6.41
CA GLU A 44 -12.21 -0.13 -6.95
C GLU A 44 -11.67 -1.49 -6.50
N ILE A 45 -11.93 -1.86 -5.23
CA ILE A 45 -11.56 -3.17 -4.68
C ILE A 45 -12.40 -4.26 -5.34
N GLU A 46 -13.71 -4.11 -5.38
CA GLU A 46 -14.64 -5.09 -5.97
C GLU A 46 -14.37 -5.33 -7.45
N SER A 47 -14.11 -4.27 -8.23
CA SER A 47 -13.79 -4.41 -9.66
C SER A 47 -12.47 -5.13 -9.89
N THR A 48 -11.49 -4.95 -9.00
CA THR A 48 -10.21 -5.64 -9.07
C THR A 48 -10.35 -7.12 -8.65
N CYS A 49 -11.24 -7.42 -7.70
CA CYS A 49 -11.57 -8.75 -7.19
C CYS A 49 -12.83 -9.34 -7.86
N SER A 50 -12.98 -9.20 -9.17
CA SER A 50 -14.19 -9.57 -9.92
C SER A 50 -14.60 -11.06 -9.80
N SER A 51 -13.67 -11.94 -9.38
CA SER A 51 -13.95 -13.34 -9.04
C SER A 51 -14.69 -13.52 -7.70
N GLY A 52 -14.92 -12.46 -6.95
CA GLY A 52 -15.49 -12.51 -5.60
C GLY A 52 -14.47 -12.88 -4.52
N SER A 53 -13.18 -12.97 -4.87
CA SER A 53 -12.09 -13.23 -3.92
C SER A 53 -10.87 -12.35 -4.15
N LEU A 54 -10.13 -12.12 -3.06
CA LEU A 54 -8.80 -11.53 -3.01
C LEU A 54 -7.81 -12.65 -2.69
N ASN A 55 -6.77 -12.83 -3.51
CA ASN A 55 -5.84 -13.95 -3.30
C ASN A 55 -4.95 -13.76 -2.06
N TYR A 56 -4.41 -12.55 -1.86
CA TYR A 56 -3.55 -12.25 -0.72
C TYR A 56 -3.94 -10.91 -0.10
N PHE A 57 -4.07 -10.90 1.21
CA PHE A 57 -4.19 -9.68 2.01
C PHE A 57 -2.98 -9.56 2.92
N ILE A 58 -2.12 -8.57 2.68
CA ILE A 58 -0.92 -8.29 3.47
C ILE A 58 -1.29 -7.25 4.51
N VAL A 59 -1.11 -7.59 5.78
CA VAL A 59 -1.28 -6.66 6.91
C VAL A 59 0.10 -6.17 7.32
N THR A 60 0.43 -4.92 7.00
CA THR A 60 1.75 -4.39 7.40
C THR A 60 1.84 -4.26 8.90
N HIS A 61 0.85 -3.66 9.53
CA HIS A 61 0.67 -3.52 10.97
C HIS A 61 -0.81 -3.23 11.29
N THR A 62 -1.15 -2.94 12.56
CA THR A 62 -2.54 -2.92 13.02
C THR A 62 -3.09 -1.55 13.39
N ASP A 63 -2.43 -0.46 12.96
CA ASP A 63 -2.97 0.87 13.15
C ASP A 63 -4.24 1.06 12.32
N LYS A 64 -5.16 1.88 12.84
CA LYS A 64 -6.52 2.00 12.28
C LYS A 64 -6.56 2.38 10.80
N ASP A 65 -5.59 3.15 10.34
CA ASP A 65 -5.48 3.62 8.97
C ASP A 65 -4.83 2.58 8.02
N HIS A 66 -4.58 1.37 8.54
CA HIS A 66 -4.11 0.20 7.77
C HIS A 66 -5.06 -1.01 7.85
N VAL A 67 -6.03 -1.01 8.78
CA VAL A 67 -6.91 -2.19 8.99
C VAL A 67 -8.40 -1.86 9.07
N ARG A 68 -8.77 -0.59 9.07
CA ARG A 68 -10.15 -0.15 9.26
C ARG A 68 -11.06 -0.60 8.11
N GLY A 69 -12.24 -1.11 8.46
CA GLY A 69 -13.26 -1.52 7.50
C GLY A 69 -13.05 -2.93 6.93
N PHE A 70 -12.18 -3.75 7.55
CA PHE A 70 -11.95 -5.12 7.11
C PHE A 70 -13.27 -5.90 7.01
N ASP A 71 -14.11 -5.85 8.06
CA ASP A 71 -15.40 -6.53 8.06
C ASP A 71 -16.43 -5.92 7.08
N ASP A 72 -16.28 -4.66 6.69
CA ASP A 72 -17.18 -4.03 5.71
C ASP A 72 -16.98 -4.56 4.28
N ILE A 73 -15.78 -5.02 3.96
CA ILE A 73 -15.37 -5.48 2.63
C ILE A 73 -15.24 -7.00 2.58
N PHE A 74 -14.59 -7.61 3.59
CA PHE A 74 -14.17 -9.00 3.56
C PHE A 74 -15.02 -9.90 4.47
N HIS A 75 -15.18 -11.14 4.02
CA HIS A 75 -15.80 -12.18 4.81
C HIS A 75 -14.90 -12.66 5.94
N ARG A 76 -15.48 -12.88 7.11
CA ARG A 76 -14.86 -13.53 8.28
C ARG A 76 -15.52 -14.88 8.56
N GLY A 77 -14.74 -15.78 9.09
CA GLY A 77 -15.24 -17.11 9.48
C GLY A 77 -15.03 -18.17 8.39
N LYS A 78 -15.87 -19.18 8.40
CA LYS A 78 -15.75 -20.33 7.50
C LYS A 78 -16.04 -19.91 6.05
N PRO A 79 -15.19 -20.28 5.06
CA PRO A 79 -15.37 -19.88 3.68
C PRO A 79 -16.70 -20.25 3.06
N GLU A 80 -17.25 -21.41 3.44
CA GLU A 80 -18.55 -21.90 2.96
C GLU A 80 -19.74 -21.03 3.38
N ASN A 81 -19.57 -20.21 4.42
CA ASN A 81 -20.59 -19.29 4.91
C ASN A 81 -20.45 -17.87 4.33
N LYS A 82 -19.60 -17.70 3.30
CA LYS A 82 -19.39 -16.39 2.68
C LYS A 82 -20.69 -15.81 2.12
N SER A 83 -21.06 -14.62 2.58
CA SER A 83 -22.18 -13.87 2.00
C SER A 83 -21.84 -13.28 0.62
N SER A 84 -22.86 -13.11 -0.22
CA SER A 84 -22.66 -12.62 -1.59
C SER A 84 -22.12 -11.19 -1.69
N ASN A 85 -22.33 -10.37 -0.66
CA ASN A 85 -21.91 -8.97 -0.58
C ASN A 85 -20.53 -8.75 0.05
N LYS A 86 -19.78 -9.83 0.34
CA LYS A 86 -18.41 -9.77 0.89
C LYS A 86 -17.43 -10.47 -0.04
N LEU A 87 -16.19 -10.02 -0.05
CA LEU A 87 -15.09 -10.69 -0.74
C LEU A 87 -14.45 -11.75 0.17
N LEU A 88 -14.01 -12.86 -0.39
CA LEU A 88 -13.23 -13.86 0.33
C LEU A 88 -11.74 -13.50 0.25
N VAL A 89 -11.07 -13.36 1.38
CA VAL A 89 -9.60 -13.32 1.41
C VAL A 89 -9.07 -14.75 1.45
N GLU A 90 -8.42 -15.21 0.38
CA GLU A 90 -7.92 -16.59 0.29
C GLU A 90 -6.79 -16.86 1.27
N GLU A 91 -5.81 -15.94 1.38
CA GLU A 91 -4.67 -16.02 2.30
C GLU A 91 -4.40 -14.66 2.96
N ILE A 92 -4.32 -14.63 4.30
CA ILE A 92 -3.84 -13.47 5.04
C ILE A 92 -2.35 -13.65 5.33
N VAL A 93 -1.57 -12.57 5.14
CA VAL A 93 -0.14 -12.52 5.47
C VAL A 93 0.07 -11.42 6.51
N CYS A 94 0.71 -11.74 7.63
CA CYS A 94 1.00 -10.79 8.69
C CYS A 94 2.30 -11.16 9.42
N SER A 95 2.80 -10.26 10.28
CA SER A 95 3.91 -10.56 11.19
C SER A 95 3.44 -11.32 12.43
N GLN A 96 4.38 -11.93 13.15
CA GLN A 96 4.10 -12.59 14.44
C GLN A 96 3.52 -11.59 15.45
N TYR A 97 3.98 -10.33 15.44
CA TYR A 97 3.48 -9.28 16.34
C TYR A 97 1.96 -9.08 16.24
N VAL A 98 1.40 -9.12 15.01
CA VAL A 98 -0.04 -8.99 14.79
C VAL A 98 -0.83 -10.12 15.43
N LEU A 99 -0.31 -11.36 15.34
CA LEU A 99 -0.93 -12.52 15.96
C LEU A 99 -0.91 -12.43 17.51
N ASP A 100 0.18 -11.95 18.07
CA ASP A 100 0.43 -11.90 19.52
C ASP A 100 -0.16 -10.64 20.19
N LEU A 101 -0.68 -9.68 19.43
CA LEU A 101 -1.21 -8.42 19.92
C LEU A 101 -2.33 -8.64 20.94
N THR A 102 -2.13 -8.27 22.21
CA THR A 102 -3.06 -8.60 23.30
C THR A 102 -4.33 -7.75 23.32
N ASN A 103 -4.23 -6.49 22.97
CA ASN A 103 -5.33 -5.52 23.01
C ASN A 103 -5.43 -4.76 21.68
N PRO A 104 -5.97 -5.37 20.60
CA PRO A 104 -6.18 -4.66 19.35
C PRO A 104 -7.14 -3.47 19.54
N SER A 105 -6.98 -2.43 18.74
CA SER A 105 -7.97 -1.36 18.63
C SER A 105 -9.31 -1.91 18.14
N ASP A 106 -10.38 -1.15 18.31
CA ASP A 106 -11.69 -1.60 17.82
C ASP A 106 -11.68 -1.82 16.31
N GLU A 107 -10.95 -1.00 15.55
CA GLU A 107 -10.79 -1.13 14.10
C GLU A 107 -9.97 -2.36 13.70
N ALA A 108 -8.98 -2.76 14.50
CA ALA A 108 -8.15 -3.95 14.23
C ALA A 108 -8.77 -5.26 14.71
N LYS A 109 -9.72 -5.20 15.65
CA LYS A 109 -10.25 -6.35 16.38
C LYS A 109 -10.80 -7.44 15.48
N ASP A 110 -11.55 -7.05 14.46
CA ASP A 110 -12.18 -8.01 13.55
C ASP A 110 -11.16 -8.77 12.72
N LEU A 111 -10.16 -8.07 12.21
CA LEU A 111 -9.05 -8.69 11.46
C LEU A 111 -8.18 -9.58 12.35
N VAL A 112 -7.79 -9.10 13.55
CA VAL A 112 -6.98 -9.90 14.50
C VAL A 112 -7.72 -11.16 14.95
N ASN A 113 -9.04 -11.07 15.18
CA ASN A 113 -9.84 -12.24 15.50
C ASN A 113 -9.89 -13.25 14.34
N GLU A 114 -10.00 -12.78 13.10
CA GLU A 114 -9.95 -13.65 11.91
C GLU A 114 -8.57 -14.30 11.73
N ILE A 115 -7.48 -13.56 11.97
CA ILE A 115 -6.11 -14.10 11.96
C ILE A 115 -5.97 -15.21 12.99
N ARG A 116 -6.43 -14.99 14.23
CA ARG A 116 -6.40 -16.00 15.31
C ARG A 116 -7.27 -17.20 15.00
N ARG A 117 -8.46 -16.99 14.44
CA ARG A 117 -9.31 -18.10 13.98
C ARG A 117 -8.54 -18.99 13.03
N ARG A 118 -7.92 -18.41 11.98
CA ARG A 118 -7.15 -19.16 10.97
C ARG A 118 -5.95 -19.87 11.58
N ASN A 119 -5.24 -19.23 12.50
CA ASN A 119 -4.09 -19.83 13.19
C ASN A 119 -4.47 -21.09 13.99
N ASN A 120 -5.64 -21.08 14.61
CA ASN A 120 -6.11 -22.13 15.49
C ASN A 120 -6.87 -23.27 14.77
N LEU A 121 -6.97 -23.23 13.44
CA LEU A 121 -7.61 -24.29 12.66
C LEU A 121 -6.76 -25.57 12.65
N PRO A 122 -7.40 -26.76 12.50
CA PRO A 122 -6.69 -27.99 12.15
C PRO A 122 -5.89 -27.84 10.85
N GLU A 123 -4.79 -28.55 10.70
CA GLU A 123 -3.92 -28.44 9.52
C GLU A 123 -4.67 -28.78 8.21
N SER A 124 -5.62 -29.73 8.24
CA SER A 124 -6.48 -30.04 7.09
C SER A 124 -7.26 -28.83 6.57
N ASP A 125 -7.71 -27.97 7.49
CA ASP A 125 -8.56 -26.83 7.15
C ASP A 125 -7.75 -25.61 6.76
N LYS A 126 -6.51 -25.47 7.24
CA LYS A 126 -5.59 -24.40 6.89
C LYS A 126 -5.23 -24.35 5.41
N ALA A 127 -5.29 -25.48 4.70
CA ALA A 127 -5.00 -25.56 3.27
C ALA A 127 -6.11 -24.95 2.40
N ILE A 128 -7.32 -24.79 2.94
CA ILE A 128 -8.50 -24.29 2.22
C ILE A 128 -8.37 -22.78 1.97
N ALA A 129 -8.69 -22.35 0.74
CA ALA A 129 -8.78 -20.92 0.42
C ALA A 129 -9.81 -20.23 1.33
N GLY A 130 -9.41 -19.12 1.94
CA GLY A 130 -10.22 -18.43 2.96
C GLY A 130 -9.88 -18.82 4.40
N ASN A 131 -9.04 -19.85 4.57
CA ASN A 131 -8.50 -20.25 5.87
C ASN A 131 -6.97 -20.08 5.97
N ARG A 132 -6.29 -19.81 4.84
CA ARG A 132 -4.83 -19.72 4.81
C ARG A 132 -4.34 -18.52 5.58
N LEU A 133 -3.30 -18.76 6.37
CA LEU A 133 -2.57 -17.74 7.12
C LEU A 133 -1.08 -17.97 6.94
N ARG A 134 -0.34 -16.90 6.67
CA ARG A 134 1.11 -16.93 6.59
C ARG A 134 1.70 -15.91 7.54
N ILE A 135 2.48 -16.37 8.50
CA ILE A 135 3.27 -15.50 9.38
C ILE A 135 4.64 -15.32 8.73
N VAL A 136 5.06 -14.07 8.55
CA VAL A 136 6.30 -13.73 7.86
C VAL A 136 7.23 -12.87 8.70
N LYS A 137 8.52 -12.94 8.36
CA LYS A 137 9.60 -12.12 8.91
C LYS A 137 10.65 -11.85 7.82
N ALA A 138 11.60 -10.98 8.10
CA ALA A 138 12.71 -10.68 7.19
C ALA A 138 13.42 -11.96 6.70
N GLY A 139 13.69 -12.01 5.40
CA GLY A 139 14.24 -13.16 4.69
C GLY A 139 13.21 -14.09 4.06
N ASP A 140 11.95 -14.03 4.47
CA ASP A 140 10.90 -14.84 3.85
C ASP A 140 10.52 -14.32 2.46
N SER A 141 9.95 -15.23 1.64
CA SER A 141 9.50 -14.89 0.30
C SER A 141 8.05 -15.31 0.06
N ILE A 142 7.34 -14.55 -0.75
CA ILE A 142 5.96 -14.82 -1.19
C ILE A 142 5.98 -14.99 -2.70
N SER A 143 5.59 -16.15 -3.21
CA SER A 143 5.39 -16.36 -4.63
C SER A 143 3.90 -16.29 -4.94
N VAL A 144 3.46 -15.22 -5.58
CA VAL A 144 2.05 -15.04 -5.98
C VAL A 144 1.77 -15.85 -7.26
N ASN A 145 2.66 -15.71 -8.23
CA ASN A 145 2.69 -16.47 -9.50
C ASN A 145 4.06 -16.31 -10.17
N SER A 146 4.19 -16.74 -11.44
CA SER A 146 5.44 -16.62 -12.21
C SER A 146 5.90 -15.17 -12.43
N ARG A 147 4.97 -14.19 -12.38
CA ARG A 147 5.24 -12.78 -12.66
C ARG A 147 5.53 -11.94 -11.41
N LEU A 148 4.96 -12.31 -10.25
CA LEU A 148 5.01 -11.49 -9.04
C LEU A 148 5.54 -12.30 -7.86
N LYS A 149 6.66 -11.83 -7.30
CA LYS A 149 7.30 -12.40 -6.12
C LYS A 149 7.62 -11.30 -5.12
N GLY A 150 7.38 -11.54 -3.83
CA GLY A 150 7.70 -10.64 -2.73
C GLY A 150 8.85 -11.17 -1.89
N TYR A 151 9.74 -10.29 -1.47
CA TYR A 151 10.79 -10.55 -0.49
C TYR A 151 10.54 -9.66 0.74
N ILE A 152 10.48 -10.28 1.92
CA ILE A 152 10.19 -9.58 3.18
C ILE A 152 11.49 -9.01 3.75
N LEU A 153 11.53 -7.69 3.85
CA LEU A 153 12.67 -6.95 4.41
C LEU A 153 12.53 -6.71 5.92
N SER A 154 11.30 -6.58 6.41
CA SER A 154 10.94 -6.32 7.81
C SER A 154 9.59 -6.99 8.14
N PRO A 155 9.30 -7.33 9.42
CA PRO A 155 10.18 -7.19 10.58
C PRO A 155 11.23 -8.31 10.68
N SER A 156 12.38 -7.99 11.23
CA SER A 156 13.37 -8.99 11.64
C SER A 156 13.04 -9.57 13.02
N LYS A 157 13.74 -10.65 13.38
CA LYS A 157 13.60 -11.20 14.74
C LYS A 157 13.94 -10.17 15.83
N VAL A 158 14.91 -9.29 15.58
CA VAL A 158 15.32 -8.26 16.55
C VAL A 158 14.19 -7.27 16.81
N GLU A 159 13.50 -6.83 15.77
CA GLU A 159 12.36 -5.92 15.91
C GLU A 159 11.18 -6.61 16.61
N LEU A 160 10.90 -7.86 16.27
CA LEU A 160 9.84 -8.64 16.91
C LEU A 160 10.13 -8.89 18.41
N ASP A 161 11.37 -9.24 18.76
CA ASP A 161 11.78 -9.47 20.15
C ASP A 161 11.80 -8.18 20.99
N ALA A 162 12.08 -7.02 20.34
CA ALA A 162 12.10 -5.72 21.00
C ALA A 162 10.70 -5.09 21.13
N ALA A 163 9.73 -5.54 20.37
CA ALA A 163 8.38 -5.03 20.41
C ALA A 163 7.65 -5.49 21.68
N ASP A 164 7.31 -4.54 22.56
CA ASP A 164 6.47 -4.82 23.73
C ASP A 164 4.99 -4.64 23.36
N PRO A 165 4.19 -5.72 23.24
CA PRO A 165 2.78 -5.62 22.93
C PRO A 165 1.94 -4.93 24.03
N LYS A 166 2.54 -4.59 25.17
CA LYS A 166 1.95 -3.87 26.29
C LYS A 166 2.46 -2.43 26.45
N GLY A 167 3.59 -2.09 25.78
CA GLY A 167 4.25 -0.79 25.86
C GLY A 167 3.67 0.26 24.91
N ASP A 168 4.54 1.07 24.33
CA ASP A 168 4.17 2.04 23.28
C ASP A 168 3.74 1.29 22.02
N LYS A 169 2.43 1.15 21.85
CA LYS A 169 1.83 0.35 20.78
C LYS A 169 2.09 0.96 19.40
N ASP A 170 2.03 2.28 19.29
CA ASP A 170 2.18 2.95 17.99
C ASP A 170 3.60 2.74 17.48
N ARG A 171 4.61 2.93 18.32
CA ARG A 171 6.00 2.68 17.96
C ARG A 171 6.31 1.21 17.70
N ALA A 172 5.75 0.30 18.50
CA ALA A 172 5.92 -1.13 18.29
C ALA A 172 5.26 -1.58 16.98
N ASN A 173 4.07 -1.10 16.65
CA ASN A 173 3.40 -1.33 15.38
C ASN A 173 4.27 -0.86 14.20
N ASN A 174 4.73 0.39 14.22
CA ASN A 174 5.53 0.97 13.15
C ASN A 174 6.84 0.19 12.93
N ASN A 175 7.57 -0.14 13.99
CA ASN A 175 8.83 -0.88 13.92
C ASN A 175 8.67 -2.35 13.55
N THR A 176 7.48 -2.93 13.71
CA THR A 176 7.14 -4.30 13.27
C THR A 176 6.35 -4.34 11.97
N SER A 177 6.22 -3.20 11.29
CA SER A 177 5.58 -3.14 9.97
C SER A 177 6.28 -4.06 8.98
N ILE A 178 5.47 -4.78 8.21
CA ILE A 178 6.00 -5.53 7.07
C ILE A 178 6.48 -4.53 6.02
N VAL A 179 7.78 -4.59 5.73
CA VAL A 179 8.39 -3.96 4.56
C VAL A 179 8.60 -5.05 3.52
N ILE A 180 8.01 -4.90 2.35
CA ILE A 180 8.11 -5.89 1.27
C ILE A 180 8.64 -5.27 -0.02
N GLN A 181 9.63 -5.94 -0.63
CA GLN A 181 10.06 -5.66 -2.00
C GLN A 181 9.36 -6.65 -2.94
N TRP A 182 8.43 -6.15 -3.74
CA TRP A 182 7.87 -6.91 -4.83
C TRP A 182 8.77 -6.84 -6.07
N THR A 183 8.99 -7.97 -6.71
CA THR A 183 9.59 -8.06 -8.04
C THR A 183 8.52 -8.52 -9.02
N TYR A 184 8.18 -7.67 -9.98
CA TYR A 184 7.33 -8.01 -11.11
C TYR A 184 8.18 -8.24 -12.35
N GLN A 185 7.96 -9.36 -13.05
CA GLN A 185 8.65 -9.70 -14.29
C GLN A 185 7.72 -10.53 -15.19
N ASP A 186 7.37 -10.01 -16.36
CA ASP A 186 6.48 -10.68 -17.32
C ASP A 186 7.28 -11.38 -18.43
N GLY A 187 7.83 -12.54 -18.07
CA GLY A 187 8.70 -13.36 -18.93
C GLY A 187 10.19 -13.22 -18.64
N GLU A 188 10.96 -14.26 -18.96
CA GLU A 188 12.39 -14.36 -18.60
C GLU A 188 13.26 -13.21 -19.16
N ASN A 189 12.93 -12.74 -20.36
CA ASN A 189 13.68 -11.66 -21.04
C ASN A 189 13.11 -10.26 -20.77
N SER A 190 12.11 -10.12 -19.90
CA SER A 190 11.54 -8.82 -19.58
C SER A 190 12.33 -8.10 -18.49
N LYS A 191 12.21 -6.78 -18.48
CA LYS A 191 12.81 -5.95 -17.45
C LYS A 191 12.04 -6.14 -16.12
N ALA A 192 12.74 -6.57 -15.08
CA ALA A 192 12.17 -6.64 -13.75
C ALA A 192 11.83 -5.25 -13.21
N THR A 193 10.64 -5.10 -12.64
CA THR A 193 10.20 -3.91 -11.91
C THR A 193 10.20 -4.24 -10.42
N LYS A 194 10.93 -3.45 -9.64
CA LYS A 194 10.98 -3.58 -8.18
C LYS A 194 10.13 -2.52 -7.51
N ILE A 195 9.30 -2.95 -6.57
CA ILE A 195 8.33 -2.10 -5.87
C ILE A 195 8.53 -2.31 -4.38
N VAL A 196 8.78 -1.24 -3.62
CA VAL A 196 8.91 -1.31 -2.17
C VAL A 196 7.68 -0.68 -1.52
N LEU A 197 6.99 -1.48 -0.69
CA LEU A 197 5.90 -1.05 0.16
C LEU A 197 6.38 -1.15 1.60
N GLY A 198 6.42 -0.02 2.29
CA GLY A 198 7.08 0.08 3.60
C GLY A 198 6.14 0.20 4.79
N GLY A 199 4.81 0.30 4.57
CA GLY A 199 3.89 0.63 5.65
C GLY A 199 4.36 1.86 6.42
N ASP A 200 4.27 1.81 7.73
CA ASP A 200 4.69 2.92 8.60
C ASP A 200 6.07 2.72 9.24
N SER A 201 6.91 1.89 8.59
CA SER A 201 8.28 1.64 9.04
C SER A 201 9.07 2.94 9.25
N GLU A 202 9.71 3.06 10.40
CA GLU A 202 10.46 4.23 10.81
C GLU A 202 11.97 4.06 10.56
N ARG A 203 12.77 5.07 10.87
CA ARG A 203 14.20 5.15 10.58
C ARG A 203 15.00 3.97 11.15
N GLU A 204 14.60 3.41 12.31
CA GLU A 204 15.28 2.26 12.93
C GLU A 204 15.26 1.03 12.01
N VAL A 205 14.14 0.79 11.35
CA VAL A 205 13.99 -0.28 10.35
C VAL A 205 14.92 -0.03 9.17
N TRP A 206 14.92 1.19 8.61
CA TRP A 206 15.74 1.54 7.45
C TRP A 206 17.24 1.57 7.75
N GLU A 207 17.64 2.03 8.95
CA GLU A 207 19.01 1.95 9.43
C GLU A 207 19.49 0.50 9.52
N ARG A 208 18.68 -0.39 10.07
CA ARG A 208 19.00 -1.82 10.10
C ARG A 208 19.10 -2.40 8.69
N LEU A 209 18.14 -2.08 7.81
CA LEU A 209 18.14 -2.55 6.44
C LEU A 209 19.41 -2.14 5.69
N TYR A 210 19.88 -0.91 5.88
CA TYR A 210 21.17 -0.46 5.31
C TYR A 210 22.34 -1.34 5.71
N LYS A 211 22.37 -1.81 6.96
CA LYS A 211 23.47 -2.61 7.52
C LYS A 211 23.35 -4.10 7.21
N ALA A 212 22.13 -4.60 7.03
CA ALA A 212 21.85 -6.03 6.93
C ALA A 212 21.56 -6.52 5.51
N GLU A 213 21.05 -5.66 4.63
CA GLU A 213 20.58 -6.06 3.30
C GLU A 213 21.59 -5.70 2.20
N THR A 214 21.49 -6.42 1.10
CA THR A 214 22.24 -6.07 -0.11
C THR A 214 21.60 -4.87 -0.82
N ALA A 215 22.39 -4.10 -1.55
CA ALA A 215 21.86 -3.01 -2.37
C ALA A 215 20.77 -3.51 -3.35
N GLU A 216 20.87 -4.75 -3.85
CA GLU A 216 19.89 -5.33 -4.77
C GLU A 216 18.52 -5.55 -4.09
N ASN A 217 18.52 -5.96 -2.82
CA ASN A 217 17.28 -6.12 -2.04
C ASN A 217 16.65 -4.78 -1.65
N LEU A 218 17.43 -3.70 -1.62
CA LEU A 218 16.94 -2.34 -1.34
C LEU A 218 16.54 -1.57 -2.59
N ARG A 219 16.89 -2.06 -3.81
CA ARG A 219 16.57 -1.35 -5.07
C ARG A 219 15.07 -1.28 -5.33
N TRP A 220 14.64 -0.18 -5.94
CA TRP A 220 13.24 0.00 -6.33
C TRP A 220 13.07 0.94 -7.54
N ASN A 221 12.02 0.69 -8.32
CA ASN A 221 11.50 1.56 -9.38
C ASN A 221 10.29 2.37 -8.88
N LEU A 222 9.55 1.82 -7.90
CA LEU A 222 8.39 2.42 -7.30
C LEU A 222 8.43 2.18 -5.79
N SER A 223 8.19 3.20 -5.00
CA SER A 223 8.09 3.11 -3.55
C SER A 223 6.89 3.89 -3.02
N THR A 224 6.32 3.46 -1.90
CA THR A 224 5.49 4.34 -1.07
C THR A 224 6.36 5.43 -0.45
N ALA A 225 5.80 6.60 -0.22
CA ALA A 225 6.39 7.56 0.72
C ALA A 225 5.99 7.11 2.13
N HIS A 226 6.83 6.28 2.75
CA HIS A 226 6.51 5.53 3.97
C HIS A 226 5.92 6.41 5.06
N HIS A 227 5.06 5.80 5.90
CA HIS A 227 4.34 6.44 6.98
C HIS A 227 3.65 7.71 6.49
N HIS A 228 2.88 7.58 5.40
CA HIS A 228 2.09 8.65 4.76
C HIS A 228 2.88 9.93 4.48
N CYS A 229 4.14 9.78 4.04
CA CYS A 229 5.09 10.89 3.84
C CYS A 229 5.50 11.58 5.15
N SER A 230 5.67 10.81 6.24
CA SER A 230 6.26 11.29 7.49
C SER A 230 7.75 11.57 7.36
N LEU A 231 8.31 12.35 8.28
CA LEU A 231 9.77 12.47 8.45
C LEU A 231 10.39 11.29 9.20
N THR A 232 9.61 10.51 9.94
CA THR A 232 10.11 9.44 10.83
C THR A 232 10.92 8.35 10.11
N PRO A 233 10.69 8.01 8.82
CA PRO A 233 11.58 7.11 8.09
C PRO A 233 12.99 7.66 7.85
N PHE A 234 13.17 8.98 7.87
CA PHE A 234 14.46 9.65 7.61
C PHE A 234 15.16 10.16 8.86
N ALA A 235 14.41 10.48 9.91
CA ALA A 235 14.90 11.28 11.02
C ALA A 235 14.20 10.93 12.33
N LYS A 236 14.82 11.27 13.44
CA LYS A 236 14.20 11.28 14.76
C LYS A 236 14.15 12.68 15.31
N LYS A 237 13.24 12.95 16.22
CA LYS A 237 13.27 14.15 17.05
C LYS A 237 14.34 14.01 18.13
N ASP A 238 15.08 15.08 18.34
CA ASP A 238 15.98 15.24 19.47
C ASP A 238 15.26 15.77 20.73
N GLU A 239 16.01 16.06 21.77
CA GLU A 239 15.48 16.59 23.03
C GLU A 239 14.85 17.98 22.91
N ASN A 240 15.14 18.72 21.83
CA ASN A 240 14.56 20.02 21.52
C ASN A 240 13.34 19.93 20.57
N ASP A 241 12.83 18.72 20.32
CA ASP A 241 11.75 18.43 19.37
C ASP A 241 12.11 18.74 17.90
N GLU A 242 13.42 18.85 17.58
CA GLU A 242 13.93 19.06 16.23
C GLU A 242 14.29 17.74 15.55
N TYR A 243 13.96 17.61 14.26
CA TYR A 243 14.28 16.41 13.49
C TYR A 243 15.75 16.36 13.09
N GLN A 244 16.44 15.33 13.53
CA GLN A 244 17.82 15.00 13.19
C GLN A 244 17.84 13.83 12.20
N ASP A 245 18.45 14.06 11.03
CA ASP A 245 18.55 13.08 9.95
C ASP A 245 19.39 11.85 10.38
N ASN A 246 18.94 10.67 9.95
CA ASN A 246 19.72 9.43 10.07
C ASN A 246 20.29 9.09 8.68
N GLU A 247 21.62 9.19 8.56
CA GLU A 247 22.29 8.99 7.27
C GLU A 247 22.16 7.56 6.74
N ASP A 248 22.19 6.56 7.59
CA ASP A 248 22.08 5.15 7.17
C ASP A 248 20.68 4.83 6.68
N ALA A 249 19.64 5.34 7.36
CA ALA A 249 18.26 5.21 6.90
C ALA A 249 18.07 5.93 5.53
N ILE A 250 18.63 7.12 5.38
CA ILE A 250 18.59 7.85 4.10
C ILE A 250 19.27 7.04 3.00
N LYS A 251 20.45 6.46 3.25
CA LYS A 251 21.16 5.61 2.28
C LYS A 251 20.37 4.35 1.92
N ALA A 252 19.66 3.75 2.88
CA ALA A 252 18.79 2.61 2.60
C ALA A 252 17.64 2.98 1.64
N LEU A 253 17.04 4.16 1.86
CA LEU A 253 15.93 4.67 1.05
C LEU A 253 16.40 5.17 -0.33
N ASP A 254 17.64 5.66 -0.43
CA ASP A 254 18.24 6.17 -1.69
C ASP A 254 18.81 5.05 -2.57
N ASN A 255 18.04 3.96 -2.74
CA ASN A 255 18.36 2.86 -3.64
C ASN A 255 17.43 2.82 -4.86
N SER A 256 16.92 3.97 -5.26
CA SER A 256 16.08 4.10 -6.44
C SER A 256 16.84 3.72 -7.72
N ILE A 257 16.14 3.12 -8.67
CA ILE A 257 16.72 2.74 -9.97
C ILE A 257 16.61 3.90 -10.95
N GLY A 258 17.49 4.90 -10.81
CA GLY A 258 17.72 5.96 -11.81
C GLY A 258 16.52 6.89 -12.07
N ALA A 259 16.60 7.67 -13.14
CA ALA A 259 15.66 8.75 -13.49
C ALA A 259 14.19 8.34 -13.72
N ASN A 260 13.88 7.05 -13.72
CA ASN A 260 12.53 6.50 -13.89
C ASN A 260 11.97 5.91 -12.59
N ALA A 261 12.49 6.30 -11.45
CA ALA A 261 11.92 5.90 -10.16
C ALA A 261 10.73 6.82 -9.79
N PHE A 262 9.73 6.22 -9.12
CA PHE A 262 8.49 6.90 -8.73
C PHE A 262 8.22 6.72 -7.25
N VAL A 263 7.62 7.74 -6.62
CA VAL A 263 7.17 7.68 -5.23
C VAL A 263 5.70 8.06 -5.15
N VAL A 264 4.92 7.29 -4.40
CA VAL A 264 3.52 7.59 -4.13
C VAL A 264 3.32 7.85 -2.65
N SER A 265 2.78 9.01 -2.33
CA SER A 265 2.30 9.36 -1.00
C SER A 265 0.82 9.02 -0.89
N SER A 266 0.51 7.98 -0.13
CA SER A 266 -0.84 7.64 0.29
C SER A 266 -1.18 8.49 1.51
N SER A 267 -1.54 9.74 1.27
CA SER A 267 -1.70 10.76 2.32
C SER A 267 -2.65 11.86 1.91
N ARG A 268 -3.03 12.69 2.86
CA ARG A 268 -3.60 14.01 2.59
C ARG A 268 -2.66 14.86 1.74
N ALA A 269 -3.19 15.93 1.16
CA ALA A 269 -2.36 16.87 0.40
C ALA A 269 -1.18 17.41 1.22
N VAL A 270 0.03 17.25 0.71
CA VAL A 270 1.25 17.72 1.38
C VAL A 270 1.32 19.25 1.34
N LYS A 271 1.26 19.91 2.48
CA LYS A 271 1.27 21.37 2.63
C LYS A 271 2.41 21.81 3.54
N ARG A 272 3.02 22.97 3.23
CA ARG A 272 4.14 23.53 4.02
C ARG A 272 3.82 23.79 5.49
N SER A 273 2.56 24.10 5.81
CA SER A 273 2.11 24.54 7.13
C SER A 273 1.46 23.47 7.99
N LYS A 274 1.54 22.21 7.59
CA LYS A 274 0.86 21.12 8.30
C LYS A 274 1.85 20.25 9.06
N PRO A 275 1.41 19.71 10.23
CA PRO A 275 2.21 18.76 10.99
C PRO A 275 2.40 17.46 10.21
N ASN A 276 3.27 16.62 10.73
CA ASN A 276 3.63 15.32 10.26
C ASN A 276 2.63 14.23 10.77
N PRO A 277 2.17 13.25 9.95
CA PRO A 277 2.18 13.21 8.50
C PRO A 277 0.99 13.94 7.83
N PRO A 278 1.09 14.29 6.53
CA PRO A 278 2.29 14.28 5.69
C PRO A 278 3.17 15.51 5.94
N HIS A 279 4.49 15.37 5.77
CA HIS A 279 5.45 16.43 6.05
C HIS A 279 6.14 16.93 4.78
N TYR A 280 6.16 18.26 4.58
CA TYR A 280 6.75 18.87 3.38
C TYR A 280 8.26 18.59 3.24
N LYS A 281 9.03 18.56 4.34
CA LYS A 281 10.45 18.20 4.29
C LYS A 281 10.65 16.74 3.88
N ALA A 282 9.75 15.81 4.27
CA ALA A 282 9.80 14.43 3.81
C ALA A 282 9.56 14.34 2.31
N LYS A 283 8.55 15.04 1.78
CA LYS A 283 8.35 15.15 0.33
C LYS A 283 9.62 15.61 -0.38
N ASN A 284 10.28 16.66 0.13
CA ASN A 284 11.51 17.17 -0.49
C ASN A 284 12.65 16.13 -0.47
N LYS A 285 12.78 15.32 0.59
CA LYS A 285 13.75 14.22 0.63
C LYS A 285 13.44 13.17 -0.43
N TRP A 286 12.18 12.74 -0.56
CA TRP A 286 11.76 11.82 -1.61
C TRP A 286 12.01 12.39 -3.01
N VAL A 287 11.67 13.65 -3.25
CA VAL A 287 11.94 14.33 -4.54
C VAL A 287 13.43 14.38 -4.85
N LYS A 288 14.28 14.61 -3.82
CA LYS A 288 15.74 14.58 -3.99
C LYS A 288 16.23 13.17 -4.39
N ILE A 289 15.72 12.11 -3.78
CA ILE A 289 16.05 10.71 -4.09
C ILE A 289 15.67 10.36 -5.54
N ILE A 290 14.46 10.72 -5.98
CA ILE A 290 14.01 10.38 -7.35
C ILE A 290 14.47 11.38 -8.41
N GLY A 291 15.06 12.51 -8.01
CA GLY A 291 15.64 13.53 -8.90
C GLY A 291 14.63 14.32 -9.76
N ASN A 292 13.32 14.04 -9.63
CA ASN A 292 12.28 14.69 -10.43
C ASN A 292 10.95 14.78 -9.66
N GLU A 293 10.47 15.99 -9.37
CA GLU A 293 9.21 16.21 -8.66
C GLU A 293 7.98 15.65 -9.41
N ASP A 294 8.02 15.61 -10.74
CA ASP A 294 6.95 15.03 -11.56
C ASP A 294 6.78 13.51 -11.38
N ASN A 295 7.72 12.85 -10.71
CA ASN A 295 7.68 11.43 -10.36
C ASN A 295 7.20 11.20 -8.92
N PHE A 296 6.89 12.27 -8.17
CA PHE A 296 6.23 12.20 -6.88
C PHE A 296 4.73 12.38 -7.05
N PHE A 297 3.95 11.40 -6.62
CA PHE A 297 2.49 11.41 -6.68
C PHE A 297 1.91 11.46 -5.28
N CYS A 298 0.76 12.09 -5.14
CA CYS A 298 -0.03 12.08 -3.90
C CYS A 298 -1.46 11.70 -4.24
N THR A 299 -2.01 10.68 -3.59
CA THR A 299 -3.34 10.16 -3.87
C THR A 299 -4.44 11.20 -3.67
N ALA A 300 -4.28 12.10 -2.68
CA ALA A 300 -5.24 13.18 -2.40
C ALA A 300 -5.31 14.27 -3.48
N THR A 301 -4.29 14.39 -4.35
CA THR A 301 -4.20 15.49 -5.33
C THR A 301 -3.92 15.03 -6.75
N HIS A 302 -3.97 13.71 -7.01
CA HIS A 302 -3.53 13.12 -8.28
C HIS A 302 -4.35 13.60 -9.48
N ASN A 303 -5.66 13.78 -9.33
CA ASN A 303 -6.55 14.21 -10.40
C ASN A 303 -6.93 15.69 -10.23
N GLU A 304 -6.13 16.60 -10.82
CA GLU A 304 -6.40 18.05 -10.79
C GLU A 304 -6.66 18.61 -9.37
N GLY A 305 -5.89 18.13 -8.39
CA GLY A 305 -6.03 18.54 -6.99
C GLY A 305 -7.11 17.80 -6.21
N LYS A 306 -7.76 16.78 -6.81
CA LYS A 306 -8.77 15.94 -6.16
C LYS A 306 -8.24 14.53 -5.88
N PRO A 307 -8.77 13.84 -4.85
CA PRO A 307 -8.46 12.45 -4.57
C PRO A 307 -8.78 11.55 -5.78
N SER A 308 -7.83 10.69 -6.13
CA SER A 308 -7.99 9.72 -7.21
C SER A 308 -6.97 8.60 -7.08
N PRO A 309 -7.28 7.37 -7.49
CA PRO A 309 -6.31 6.29 -7.55
C PRO A 309 -5.10 6.64 -8.42
N VAL A 310 -3.90 6.35 -7.92
CA VAL A 310 -2.65 6.44 -8.70
C VAL A 310 -2.36 5.04 -9.23
N ILE A 311 -2.40 4.87 -10.56
CA ILE A 311 -2.29 3.56 -11.22
C ILE A 311 -1.07 3.53 -12.12
N PHE A 312 -0.19 2.55 -11.87
CA PHE A 312 0.95 2.26 -12.74
C PHE A 312 0.71 0.94 -13.46
N GLU A 313 0.80 0.92 -14.78
CA GLU A 313 0.86 -0.32 -15.53
C GLU A 313 2.22 -1.00 -15.36
N LEU A 314 2.17 -2.31 -15.14
CA LEU A 314 3.34 -3.20 -15.07
C LEU A 314 3.46 -3.92 -16.41
N THR A 315 4.61 -3.79 -17.07
CA THR A 315 4.82 -4.30 -18.45
C THR A 315 6.16 -4.99 -18.58
N GLN A 316 6.35 -5.71 -19.69
CA GLN A 316 7.64 -6.31 -20.06
C GLN A 316 8.77 -5.29 -20.19
N LYS A 317 8.45 -4.02 -20.48
CA LYS A 317 9.42 -2.92 -20.61
C LYS A 317 9.67 -2.18 -19.29
N GLY A 318 9.04 -2.63 -18.22
CA GLY A 318 9.06 -2.00 -16.90
C GLY A 318 7.75 -1.29 -16.57
N ILE A 319 7.83 -0.37 -15.62
CA ILE A 319 6.69 0.37 -15.10
C ILE A 319 6.38 1.61 -15.98
N LYS A 320 5.11 1.86 -16.26
CA LYS A 320 4.67 3.06 -16.97
C LYS A 320 4.19 4.11 -15.99
N LYS A 321 4.63 5.36 -16.21
CA LYS A 321 4.17 6.53 -15.46
C LYS A 321 2.64 6.69 -15.57
N PRO A 322 1.92 7.00 -14.49
CA PRO A 322 0.48 7.28 -14.53
C PRO A 322 0.18 8.47 -15.44
N VAL A 323 -0.87 8.34 -16.23
CA VAL A 323 -1.39 9.45 -17.02
C VAL A 323 -2.34 10.26 -16.14
N LYS A 324 -2.03 11.52 -15.87
CA LYS A 324 -3.01 12.45 -15.31
C LYS A 324 -4.17 12.54 -16.31
N LYS A 325 -5.39 12.18 -15.90
CA LYS A 325 -6.56 12.46 -16.71
C LYS A 325 -6.71 13.99 -16.77
N SER A 326 -6.19 14.61 -17.83
CA SER A 326 -6.61 15.98 -18.17
C SER A 326 -8.11 15.91 -18.46
N SER A 327 -8.90 16.81 -17.89
CA SER A 327 -10.26 17.02 -18.34
C SER A 327 -10.17 17.28 -19.84
N LEU A 328 -10.50 16.28 -20.64
CA LEU A 328 -10.97 16.54 -22.01
C LEU A 328 -12.18 17.42 -21.83
N LYS A 329 -12.01 18.73 -21.99
CA LYS A 329 -13.14 19.62 -22.24
C LYS A 329 -13.89 18.97 -23.38
N ALA A 330 -15.06 18.40 -23.08
CA ALA A 330 -16.01 18.03 -24.11
C ALA A 330 -16.27 19.32 -24.89
N THR A 331 -15.66 19.42 -26.04
CA THR A 331 -16.06 20.42 -27.03
C THR A 331 -17.45 20.00 -27.44
N ALA A 332 -18.44 20.54 -26.76
CA ALA A 332 -19.82 20.49 -27.21
C ALA A 332 -19.83 21.19 -28.53
N THR A 333 -19.78 20.42 -29.61
CA THR A 333 -20.14 20.88 -30.92
C THR A 333 -21.66 21.16 -30.86
N ALA A 334 -22.00 22.40 -30.52
CA ALA A 334 -23.36 22.88 -30.66
C ALA A 334 -23.68 22.87 -32.16
N GLY A 335 -24.23 21.77 -32.60
CA GLY A 335 -24.93 21.70 -33.87
C GLY A 335 -26.15 22.60 -33.80
N LEU A 336 -26.00 23.84 -34.25
CA LEU A 336 -27.10 24.74 -34.55
C LEU A 336 -27.85 24.17 -35.74
N THR A 337 -28.86 23.35 -35.50
CA THR A 337 -29.94 23.11 -36.45
C THR A 337 -30.95 24.27 -36.29
N ARG A 338 -30.87 25.23 -37.22
CA ARG A 338 -31.93 26.22 -37.42
C ARG A 338 -33.22 25.47 -37.85
N PRO A 339 -34.36 25.73 -37.23
CA PRO A 339 -35.63 25.26 -37.81
C PRO A 339 -35.97 26.08 -39.07
N THR A 340 -36.11 25.40 -40.21
CA THR A 340 -36.69 25.95 -41.43
C THR A 340 -38.14 26.29 -41.14
N LYS A 341 -38.48 27.60 -41.24
CA LYS A 341 -39.88 28.04 -41.35
C LYS A 341 -40.41 27.61 -42.71
N TYR A 342 -41.48 26.80 -42.73
CA TYR A 342 -42.36 26.68 -43.89
C TYR A 342 -43.31 27.86 -43.87
N GLY A 343 -43.36 28.61 -45.00
CA GLY A 343 -44.26 29.71 -45.22
C GLY A 343 -45.62 29.24 -45.58
N GLU A 344 -46.55 30.05 -45.18
CA GLU A 344 -47.97 30.02 -45.59
C GLU A 344 -48.14 30.38 -47.08
N ILE A 345 -49.02 29.68 -47.72
CA ILE A 345 -50.10 30.26 -48.63
C ILE A 345 -51.41 29.66 -48.18
#